data_2e716cedff9e76b61e904cf92440a771
#
_entry.id   2e716cedff9e76b61e904cf92440a771
#
_cell.length_a   1.000
_cell.length_b   1.000
_cell.length_c   1.000
_cell.angle_alpha   90.00
_cell.angle_beta   90.00
_cell.angle_gamma   90.00
#
_symmetry.space_group_name_H-M   'P 1'
#
loop_
_entity.id
_entity.type
_entity.pdbx_description
1 polymer ?
#
loop_
_entity_poly.entity_id
_entity_poly.type
_entity_poly.pdbx_seq_one_letter_code
_entity_poly.pdbx_strand_id
1 'polypeptide(L)'
;MKRQIILSAMLLAAAGALACTNFIVGKKASKDGSVICSYSADSYGMFQDLAHFPAAHHQKGEMRQIYDWDTNKYLGEIAEAEETYNVIGNINEWQVTIGETTFGGREEMVDTTGIIDYGSLIYIALQRSKTAREAINIMTSLVE
;
A
#
# COMPACT_ATOMS: atom_id res chain seq x y z
N MET A 1 -21.38 18.79 34.52
CA MET A 1 -20.01 18.36 34.79
C MET A 1 -19.70 16.98 34.20
N LYS A 2 -20.36 15.87 34.54
CA LYS A 2 -20.03 14.53 33.97
C LYS A 2 -20.06 14.45 32.44
N ARG A 3 -21.02 15.09 31.75
CA ARG A 3 -21.14 15.13 30.30
C ARG A 3 -19.96 15.88 29.61
N GLN A 4 -19.48 16.95 30.24
CA GLN A 4 -18.36 17.72 29.71
C GLN A 4 -17.03 16.99 29.88
N ILE A 5 -16.88 16.23 30.97
CA ILE A 5 -15.69 15.40 31.22
C ILE A 5 -15.62 14.25 30.19
N ILE A 6 -16.76 13.63 29.85
CA ILE A 6 -16.82 12.57 28.84
C ILE A 6 -16.52 13.14 27.44
N LEU A 7 -17.03 14.32 27.10
CA LEU A 7 -16.72 14.97 25.82
C LEU A 7 -15.23 15.35 25.72
N SER A 8 -14.64 15.88 26.78
CA SER A 8 -13.21 16.22 26.83
C SER A 8 -12.34 14.97 26.77
N ALA A 9 -12.71 13.87 27.42
CA ALA A 9 -11.99 12.60 27.34
C ALA A 9 -12.08 11.97 25.93
N MET A 10 -13.22 12.09 25.25
CA MET A 10 -13.35 11.65 23.85
C MET A 10 -12.54 12.52 22.88
N LEU A 11 -12.46 13.85 23.10
CA LEU A 11 -11.59 14.72 22.27
C LEU A 11 -10.10 14.44 22.49
N LEU A 12 -9.67 14.13 23.72
CA LEU A 12 -8.26 13.76 23.97
C LEU A 12 -7.90 12.38 23.41
N ALA A 13 -8.86 11.45 23.38
CA ALA A 13 -8.63 10.13 22.76
C ALA A 13 -8.54 10.18 21.23
N ALA A 14 -9.13 11.20 20.60
CA ALA A 14 -9.05 11.41 19.15
C ALA A 14 -7.71 12.06 18.68
N ALA A 15 -6.91 12.59 19.61
CA ALA A 15 -5.68 13.32 19.27
C ALA A 15 -4.45 12.41 18.97
N GLY A 16 -4.62 11.09 18.93
CA GLY A 16 -3.51 10.15 18.81
C GLY A 16 -3.64 9.09 17.72
N ALA A 17 -4.67 9.13 16.88
CA ALA A 17 -4.84 8.14 15.82
C ALA A 17 -4.41 8.71 14.47
N LEU A 18 -3.11 8.88 14.28
CA LEU A 18 -2.51 9.05 12.96
C LEU A 18 -2.22 7.64 12.43
N ALA A 19 -3.22 7.00 11.87
CA ALA A 19 -3.08 5.69 11.27
C ALA A 19 -4.00 5.57 10.07
N CYS A 20 -3.46 5.09 8.95
CA CYS A 20 -4.24 4.80 7.76
C CYS A 20 -5.41 3.86 8.08
N THR A 21 -6.57 4.11 7.50
CA THR A 21 -7.80 3.37 7.78
C THR A 21 -8.24 2.57 6.56
N ASN A 22 -8.54 1.28 6.78
CA ASN A 22 -9.04 0.40 5.74
C ASN A 22 -10.38 -0.23 6.14
N PHE A 23 -11.28 -0.39 5.17
CA PHE A 23 -12.46 -1.23 5.30
C PHE A 23 -12.46 -2.30 4.20
N ILE A 24 -12.72 -3.54 4.58
CA ILE A 24 -12.88 -4.65 3.65
C ILE A 24 -14.25 -5.26 3.87
N VAL A 25 -15.09 -5.21 2.82
CA VAL A 25 -16.42 -5.83 2.82
C VAL A 25 -16.36 -7.09 1.94
N GLY A 26 -16.50 -8.24 2.55
CA GLY A 26 -16.49 -9.52 1.84
C GLY A 26 -17.80 -9.81 1.13
N LYS A 27 -17.76 -10.77 0.18
CA LYS A 27 -18.91 -11.18 -0.66
C LYS A 27 -20.22 -11.48 0.08
N LYS A 28 -20.12 -11.97 1.32
CA LYS A 28 -21.32 -12.30 2.13
C LYS A 28 -21.94 -11.09 2.83
N ALA A 29 -21.22 -9.98 2.93
CA ALA A 29 -21.64 -8.75 3.58
C ALA A 29 -22.09 -7.68 2.57
N SER A 30 -21.69 -7.79 1.32
CA SER A 30 -22.15 -6.91 0.23
C SER A 30 -23.52 -7.35 -0.30
N LYS A 31 -24.30 -6.39 -0.80
CA LYS A 31 -25.64 -6.66 -1.35
C LYS A 31 -25.62 -7.46 -2.64
N ASP A 32 -24.59 -7.27 -3.45
CA ASP A 32 -24.45 -7.82 -4.81
C ASP A 32 -23.36 -8.90 -4.92
N GLY A 33 -22.75 -9.29 -3.80
CA GLY A 33 -21.68 -10.27 -3.77
C GLY A 33 -20.32 -9.73 -4.20
N SER A 34 -20.18 -8.42 -4.38
CA SER A 34 -18.88 -7.78 -4.63
C SER A 34 -17.98 -7.80 -3.40
N VAL A 35 -16.68 -7.66 -3.61
CA VAL A 35 -15.73 -7.32 -2.55
C VAL A 35 -15.43 -5.83 -2.66
N ILE A 36 -15.58 -5.09 -1.57
CA ILE A 36 -15.31 -3.66 -1.50
C ILE A 36 -14.13 -3.45 -0.57
N CYS A 37 -13.12 -2.72 -1.02
CA CYS A 37 -12.01 -2.27 -0.20
C CYS A 37 -11.94 -0.75 -0.27
N SER A 38 -11.83 -0.10 0.88
CA SER A 38 -11.49 1.32 0.96
C SER A 38 -10.16 1.48 1.65
N TYR A 39 -9.42 2.50 1.25
CA TYR A 39 -8.15 2.87 1.85
C TYR A 39 -8.08 4.39 2.00
N SER A 40 -7.70 4.85 3.18
CA SER A 40 -7.44 6.25 3.47
C SER A 40 -6.03 6.40 4.03
N ALA A 41 -5.20 7.16 3.34
CA ALA A 41 -3.90 7.56 3.84
C ALA A 41 -4.05 8.82 4.67
N ASP A 42 -3.89 8.70 5.99
CA ASP A 42 -4.06 9.83 6.91
C ASP A 42 -2.76 10.64 6.97
N SER A 43 -2.65 11.65 6.12
CA SER A 43 -1.51 12.55 6.04
C SER A 43 -1.94 14.00 5.88
N TYR A 44 -1.25 14.89 6.57
CA TYR A 44 -1.47 16.34 6.44
C TYR A 44 -0.86 16.96 5.17
N GLY A 45 0.04 16.26 4.50
CA GLY A 45 0.82 16.78 3.38
C GLY A 45 0.73 15.96 2.09
N MET A 46 0.04 14.83 2.08
CA MET A 46 -0.14 14.02 0.88
C MET A 46 -1.28 14.54 0.03
N PHE A 47 -0.95 15.35 -0.95
CA PHE A 47 -1.84 15.71 -2.05
C PHE A 47 -1.19 15.20 -3.33
N GLN A 48 -1.61 14.05 -3.80
CA GLN A 48 -1.09 13.44 -5.02
C GLN A 48 -2.20 13.28 -6.04
N ASP A 49 -1.83 13.37 -7.31
CA ASP A 49 -2.68 12.95 -8.39
C ASP A 49 -2.92 11.44 -8.34
N LEU A 50 -3.97 10.97 -9.00
CA LEU A 50 -4.23 9.54 -9.10
C LEU A 50 -3.07 8.85 -9.81
N ALA A 51 -2.32 8.02 -9.08
CA ALA A 51 -1.21 7.27 -9.65
C ALA A 51 -1.70 6.28 -10.71
N HIS A 52 -1.04 6.29 -11.87
CA HIS A 52 -1.30 5.36 -12.97
C HIS A 52 0.01 4.77 -13.48
N PHE A 53 0.11 3.46 -13.43
CA PHE A 53 1.20 2.68 -13.99
C PHE A 53 0.63 1.80 -15.11
N PRO A 54 0.91 2.12 -16.38
CA PRO A 54 0.39 1.35 -17.51
C PRO A 54 0.99 -0.05 -17.57
N ALA A 55 0.23 -0.99 -18.13
CA ALA A 55 0.74 -2.30 -18.48
C ALA A 55 1.87 -2.17 -19.49
N ALA A 56 2.91 -3.01 -19.38
CA ALA A 56 4.06 -3.00 -20.27
C ALA A 56 4.65 -4.40 -20.45
N HIS A 57 5.40 -4.55 -21.56
CA HIS A 57 6.31 -5.68 -21.77
C HIS A 57 7.74 -5.17 -21.68
N HIS A 58 8.55 -5.85 -20.90
CA HIS A 58 9.94 -5.51 -20.62
C HIS A 58 10.87 -6.56 -21.21
N GLN A 59 12.10 -6.16 -21.48
CA GLN A 59 13.12 -7.09 -21.97
C GLN A 59 13.59 -8.00 -20.84
N LYS A 60 13.95 -9.24 -21.19
CA LYS A 60 14.53 -10.15 -20.22
C LYS A 60 15.83 -9.57 -19.64
N GLY A 61 15.89 -9.50 -18.31
CA GLY A 61 17.03 -8.94 -17.59
C GLY A 61 17.01 -7.41 -17.45
N GLU A 62 15.92 -6.76 -17.85
CA GLU A 62 15.70 -5.35 -17.57
C GLU A 62 15.67 -5.11 -16.07
N MET A 63 16.20 -3.97 -15.62
CA MET A 63 16.24 -3.58 -14.22
C MET A 63 15.30 -2.41 -13.97
N ARG A 64 14.54 -2.49 -12.88
CA ARG A 64 13.69 -1.42 -12.40
C ARG A 64 14.40 -0.63 -11.32
N GLN A 65 14.56 0.66 -11.52
CA GLN A 65 15.07 1.55 -10.50
C GLN A 65 14.00 1.80 -9.41
N ILE A 66 14.42 1.77 -8.16
CA ILE A 66 13.58 2.02 -7.00
C ILE A 66 13.94 3.37 -6.40
N TYR A 67 12.92 4.16 -6.21
CA TYR A 67 13.00 5.45 -5.54
C TYR A 67 12.05 5.43 -4.34
N ASP A 68 12.51 5.98 -3.24
CA ASP A 68 11.70 6.15 -2.04
C ASP A 68 10.44 6.96 -2.36
N TRP A 69 9.29 6.43 -1.98
CA TRP A 69 7.99 6.99 -2.35
C TRP A 69 7.77 8.42 -1.83
N ASP A 70 8.24 8.71 -0.63
CA ASP A 70 8.02 9.99 0.03
C ASP A 70 9.05 11.04 -0.38
N THR A 71 10.31 10.65 -0.50
CA THR A 71 11.45 11.57 -0.71
C THR A 71 11.98 11.59 -2.12
N ASN A 72 11.57 10.64 -2.97
CA ASN A 72 12.10 10.40 -4.31
C ASN A 72 13.63 10.15 -4.33
N LYS A 73 14.20 9.68 -3.22
CA LYS A 73 15.60 9.29 -3.14
C LYS A 73 15.80 7.95 -3.84
N TYR A 74 16.82 7.84 -4.67
CA TYR A 74 17.22 6.56 -5.26
C TYR A 74 17.68 5.57 -4.18
N LEU A 75 17.09 4.38 -4.17
CA LEU A 75 17.37 3.33 -3.19
C LEU A 75 18.18 2.16 -3.78
N GLY A 76 18.00 1.88 -5.07
CA GLY A 76 18.63 0.75 -5.74
C GLY A 76 17.83 0.29 -6.96
N GLU A 77 18.06 -0.94 -7.39
CA GLU A 77 17.33 -1.53 -8.51
C GLU A 77 17.05 -3.01 -8.26
N ILE A 78 15.95 -3.50 -8.83
CA ILE A 78 15.54 -4.90 -8.80
C ILE A 78 15.32 -5.41 -10.23
N ALA A 79 15.30 -6.72 -10.41
CA ALA A 79 14.89 -7.30 -11.69
C ALA A 79 13.44 -6.91 -12.03
N GLU A 80 13.23 -6.40 -13.26
CA GLU A 80 11.87 -6.12 -13.74
C GLU A 80 11.21 -7.43 -14.22
N ALA A 81 9.88 -7.50 -14.06
CA ALA A 81 9.08 -8.58 -14.63
C ALA A 81 8.95 -8.39 -16.14
N GLU A 82 9.02 -9.48 -16.93
CA GLU A 82 8.87 -9.39 -18.40
C GLU A 82 7.49 -8.87 -18.83
N GLU A 83 6.48 -9.02 -17.97
CA GLU A 83 5.13 -8.47 -18.16
C GLU A 83 4.69 -7.78 -16.86
N THR A 84 4.20 -6.55 -16.99
CA THR A 84 3.60 -5.80 -15.89
C THR A 84 2.17 -5.40 -16.24
N TYR A 85 1.29 -5.35 -15.22
CA TYR A 85 -0.13 -5.06 -15.37
C TYR A 85 -0.45 -3.60 -15.12
N ASN A 86 -1.56 -3.17 -15.71
CA ASN A 86 -2.08 -1.83 -15.53
C ASN A 86 -2.57 -1.62 -14.08
N VAL A 87 -2.12 -0.53 -13.44
CA VAL A 87 -2.48 -0.17 -12.07
C VAL A 87 -2.98 1.25 -12.02
N ILE A 88 -4.11 1.48 -11.37
CA ILE A 88 -4.66 2.81 -11.10
C ILE A 88 -4.92 2.93 -9.60
N GLY A 89 -4.27 3.90 -8.95
CA GLY A 89 -4.31 3.99 -7.50
C GLY A 89 -3.86 2.67 -6.87
N ASN A 90 -4.66 2.11 -5.99
CA ASN A 90 -4.34 0.88 -5.26
C ASN A 90 -5.03 -0.39 -5.82
N ILE A 91 -5.41 -0.40 -7.10
CA ILE A 91 -6.06 -1.53 -7.78
C ILE A 91 -5.44 -1.78 -9.15
N ASN A 92 -5.28 -3.05 -9.52
CA ASN A 92 -4.83 -3.42 -10.86
C ASN A 92 -5.98 -3.90 -11.76
N GLU A 93 -5.69 -4.13 -13.03
CA GLU A 93 -6.68 -4.59 -14.03
C GLU A 93 -7.27 -5.99 -13.73
N TRP A 94 -6.61 -6.78 -12.89
CA TRP A 94 -7.11 -8.06 -12.38
C TRP A 94 -7.96 -7.92 -11.11
N GLN A 95 -8.31 -6.68 -10.72
CA GLN A 95 -9.08 -6.38 -9.52
C GLN A 95 -8.40 -6.80 -8.20
N VAL A 96 -7.07 -6.92 -8.22
CA VAL A 96 -6.29 -7.05 -6.98
C VAL A 96 -6.14 -5.67 -6.38
N THR A 97 -6.48 -5.54 -5.10
CA THR A 97 -6.37 -4.30 -4.33
C THR A 97 -5.43 -4.51 -3.16
N ILE A 98 -4.51 -3.56 -2.95
CA ILE A 98 -3.61 -3.54 -1.81
C ILE A 98 -3.79 -2.20 -1.09
N GLY A 99 -4.19 -2.25 0.17
CA GLY A 99 -4.20 -1.12 1.08
C GLY A 99 -3.12 -1.30 2.14
N GLU A 100 -2.81 -0.22 2.81
CA GLU A 100 -1.82 -0.19 3.89
C GLU A 100 -2.50 0.28 5.17
N THR A 101 -1.96 -0.15 6.32
CA THR A 101 -2.29 0.43 7.61
C THR A 101 -1.00 0.63 8.40
N THR A 102 -0.84 1.79 9.00
CA THR A 102 0.37 2.12 9.75
C THR A 102 0.47 1.27 11.01
N PHE A 103 1.62 0.66 11.19
CA PHE A 103 1.93 -0.22 12.31
C PHE A 103 3.33 0.08 12.84
N GLY A 104 3.46 0.32 14.13
CA GLY A 104 4.69 0.80 14.76
C GLY A 104 5.76 -0.25 14.98
N GLY A 105 5.68 -1.46 14.73
CA GLY A 105 6.71 -2.50 14.83
C GLY A 105 7.67 -2.39 16.03
N ARG A 106 8.73 -3.17 15.99
CA ARG A 106 9.84 -3.13 16.94
C ARG A 106 11.00 -2.35 16.33
N GLU A 107 11.56 -1.40 17.05
CA GLU A 107 12.68 -0.56 16.56
C GLU A 107 13.91 -1.38 16.19
N GLU A 108 14.21 -2.44 16.93
CA GLU A 108 15.33 -3.33 16.67
C GLU A 108 15.20 -4.14 15.35
N MET A 109 14.02 -4.18 14.76
CA MET A 109 13.76 -4.87 13.49
C MET A 109 13.71 -3.91 12.29
N VAL A 110 13.98 -2.64 12.48
CA VAL A 110 14.04 -1.67 11.39
C VAL A 110 15.26 -1.95 10.53
N ASP A 111 15.04 -2.31 9.28
CA ASP A 111 16.12 -2.46 8.29
C ASP A 111 16.33 -1.12 7.55
N THR A 112 17.46 -0.50 7.81
CA THR A 112 17.87 0.75 7.14
C THR A 112 18.61 0.52 5.82
N THR A 113 18.84 -0.73 5.44
CA THR A 113 19.56 -1.13 4.21
C THR A 113 18.60 -1.61 3.11
N GLY A 114 17.33 -1.81 3.43
CA GLY A 114 16.29 -2.18 2.48
C GLY A 114 16.16 -1.18 1.33
N ILE A 115 16.00 -1.67 0.12
CA ILE A 115 15.88 -0.84 -1.09
C ILE A 115 14.44 -0.71 -1.59
N ILE A 116 13.49 -1.36 -0.94
CA ILE A 116 12.06 -1.30 -1.32
C ILE A 116 11.28 -0.73 -0.14
N ASP A 117 10.73 0.47 -0.32
CA ASP A 117 9.83 1.09 0.64
C ASP A 117 8.39 0.55 0.49
N TYR A 118 7.53 0.91 1.46
CA TYR A 118 6.15 0.42 1.51
C TYR A 118 5.31 0.78 0.27
N GLY A 119 5.46 1.98 -0.26
CA GLY A 119 4.72 2.45 -1.43
C GLY A 119 5.17 1.73 -2.69
N SER A 120 6.48 1.65 -2.93
CA SER A 120 7.07 0.87 -4.03
C SER A 120 6.63 -0.58 -3.99
N LEU A 121 6.62 -1.21 -2.80
CA LEU A 121 6.21 -2.60 -2.62
C LEU A 121 4.76 -2.84 -3.06
N ILE A 122 3.84 -1.93 -2.72
CA ILE A 122 2.44 -1.99 -3.12
C ILE A 122 2.32 -2.01 -4.65
N TYR A 123 2.92 -1.03 -5.33
CA TYR A 123 2.79 -0.88 -6.78
C TYR A 123 3.49 -1.99 -7.55
N ILE A 124 4.68 -2.44 -7.10
CA ILE A 124 5.39 -3.58 -7.70
C ILE A 124 4.54 -4.85 -7.60
N ALA A 125 3.96 -5.13 -6.43
CA ALA A 125 3.11 -6.30 -6.25
C ALA A 125 1.84 -6.23 -7.11
N LEU A 126 1.20 -5.07 -7.22
CA LEU A 126 0.03 -4.86 -8.08
C LEU A 126 0.38 -5.04 -9.57
N GLN A 127 1.51 -4.54 -10.02
CA GLN A 127 1.96 -4.67 -11.40
C GLN A 127 2.34 -6.11 -11.80
N ARG A 128 2.55 -7.00 -10.84
CA ARG A 128 3.06 -8.38 -11.07
C ARG A 128 2.08 -9.47 -10.67
N SER A 129 0.91 -9.16 -10.12
CA SER A 129 -0.04 -10.15 -9.58
C SER A 129 -1.38 -10.14 -10.29
N LYS A 130 -1.98 -11.33 -10.44
CA LYS A 130 -3.35 -11.54 -10.91
C LYS A 130 -4.31 -11.92 -9.78
N THR A 131 -3.77 -12.29 -8.62
CA THR A 131 -4.54 -12.68 -7.45
C THR A 131 -3.92 -12.11 -6.18
N ALA A 132 -4.72 -11.93 -5.12
CA ALA A 132 -4.23 -11.50 -3.83
C ALA A 132 -3.15 -12.43 -3.24
N ARG A 133 -3.22 -13.73 -3.51
CA ARG A 133 -2.21 -14.69 -3.04
C ARG A 133 -0.88 -14.53 -3.77
N GLU A 134 -0.92 -14.28 -5.07
CA GLU A 134 0.29 -13.95 -5.84
C GLU A 134 0.92 -12.65 -5.33
N ALA A 135 0.10 -11.61 -5.07
CA ALA A 135 0.58 -10.36 -4.49
C ALA A 135 1.33 -10.59 -3.17
N ILE A 136 0.76 -11.40 -2.26
CA ILE A 136 1.42 -11.75 -1.00
C ILE A 136 2.77 -12.45 -1.25
N ASN A 137 2.81 -13.44 -2.14
CA ASN A 137 4.04 -14.16 -2.45
C ASN A 137 5.12 -13.24 -3.06
N ILE A 138 4.71 -12.33 -3.95
CA ILE A 138 5.63 -11.34 -4.55
C ILE A 138 6.18 -10.42 -3.46
N MET A 139 5.31 -9.88 -2.61
CA MET A 139 5.73 -8.97 -1.54
C MET A 139 6.70 -9.64 -0.57
N THR A 140 6.43 -10.88 -0.14
CA THR A 140 7.32 -11.62 0.76
C THR A 140 8.65 -11.95 0.11
N SER A 141 8.67 -12.36 -1.16
CA SER A 141 9.92 -12.66 -1.89
C SER A 141 10.78 -11.41 -2.18
N LEU A 142 10.18 -10.23 -2.16
CA LEU A 142 10.93 -8.99 -2.38
C LEU A 142 11.58 -8.44 -1.10
N VAL A 143 11.12 -8.89 0.07
CA VAL A 143 11.65 -8.45 1.37
C VAL A 143 12.48 -9.52 2.09
N GLU A 144 12.61 -10.73 1.54
CA GLU A 144 13.53 -11.79 1.98
C GLU A 144 14.96 -11.53 1.49
#